data_f361ee882d50579ff318d29075c1ab98
#
_entry.id   f361ee882d50579ff318d29075c1ab98
#
_cell.length_a   1.000
_cell.length_b   1.000
_cell.length_c   1.000
_cell.angle_alpha   90.00
_cell.angle_beta   90.00
_cell.angle_gamma   90.00
#
_symmetry.space_group_name_H-M   'P 1'
#
loop_
_entity.id
_entity.type
_entity.pdbx_description
1 polymer ?
#
loop_
_entity_poly.entity_id
_entity_poly.type
_entity_poly.pdbx_seq_one_letter_code
_entity_poly.pdbx_strand_id
1 'polypeptide(L)'
;MALMTPQEYIESLRKLNTRVYMFGEKIENWVDHPMIRPSINCVAMTYALAQDPQYEELMTATSILTGHKINRFTHLHQSADDLVKKVKMQRLLGQKTASCFQRCVGMDAFNAVYSTTYEIDEKYGTHYHENFKKFLTYVQDNDLTVDGAMTDPKGDRSKSPSQQADPCLLYTSPSPRDISGS
;
A
#
# COMPACT_ATOMS: atom_id res chain seq x y z
N MET A 1 -8.01 -8.00 17.67
CA MET A 1 -7.28 -9.10 17.02
C MET A 1 -5.79 -8.89 17.22
N ALA A 2 -4.97 -9.95 17.15
CA ALA A 2 -3.52 -9.80 17.18
C ALA A 2 -3.03 -9.29 15.83
N LEU A 3 -2.00 -8.44 15.83
CA LEU A 3 -1.33 -8.01 14.60
C LEU A 3 -0.59 -9.20 13.98
N MET A 4 -0.53 -9.22 12.66
CA MET A 4 0.17 -10.25 11.90
C MET A 4 1.68 -10.24 12.20
N THR A 5 2.27 -11.41 12.32
CA THR A 5 3.73 -11.55 12.43
C THR A 5 4.39 -11.42 11.06
N PRO A 6 5.71 -11.12 11.00
CA PRO A 6 6.45 -11.15 9.73
C PRO A 6 6.32 -12.48 8.99
N GLN A 7 6.33 -13.59 9.73
CA GLN A 7 6.22 -14.92 9.15
C GLN A 7 4.83 -15.18 8.58
N GLU A 8 3.77 -14.81 9.31
CA GLU A 8 2.38 -14.91 8.81
C GLU A 8 2.16 -14.08 7.56
N TYR A 9 2.77 -12.88 7.49
CA TYR A 9 2.75 -12.06 6.27
C TYR A 9 3.40 -12.80 5.09
N ILE A 10 4.61 -13.33 5.26
CA ILE A 10 5.31 -14.07 4.19
C ILE A 10 4.51 -15.30 3.76
N GLU A 11 3.95 -16.05 4.70
CA GLU A 11 3.11 -17.22 4.39
C GLU A 11 1.79 -16.83 3.72
N SER A 12 1.24 -15.65 4.02
CA SER A 12 0.06 -15.15 3.33
C SER A 12 0.34 -14.91 1.83
N LEU A 13 1.55 -14.42 1.50
CA LEU A 13 1.97 -14.23 0.11
C LEU A 13 2.10 -15.56 -0.65
N ARG A 14 2.58 -16.62 0.02
CA ARG A 14 2.69 -17.96 -0.58
C ARG A 14 1.33 -18.56 -0.95
N LYS A 15 0.28 -18.16 -0.26
CA LYS A 15 -1.09 -18.62 -0.52
C LYS A 15 -1.74 -17.90 -1.70
N LEU A 16 -1.14 -16.80 -2.19
CA LEU A 16 -1.67 -16.07 -3.32
C LEU A 16 -1.44 -16.85 -4.62
N ASN A 17 -2.49 -17.04 -5.40
CA ASN A 17 -2.40 -17.63 -6.73
C ASN A 17 -1.99 -16.57 -7.77
N THR A 18 -0.83 -15.96 -7.56
CA THR A 18 -0.32 -14.88 -8.40
C THR A 18 0.65 -15.43 -9.43
N ARG A 19 0.47 -15.05 -10.68
CA ARG A 19 1.40 -15.34 -11.77
C ARG A 19 2.39 -14.19 -11.92
N VAL A 20 3.65 -14.44 -11.63
CA VAL A 20 4.73 -13.46 -11.73
C VAL A 20 5.63 -13.79 -12.92
N TYR A 21 5.89 -12.78 -13.73
CA TYR A 21 6.82 -12.88 -14.86
C TYR A 21 7.92 -11.83 -14.68
N MET A 22 9.17 -12.22 -14.96
CA MET A 22 10.32 -11.34 -14.87
C MET A 22 11.31 -11.70 -15.99
N PHE A 23 11.77 -10.70 -16.73
CA PHE A 23 12.69 -10.89 -17.88
C PHE A 23 12.19 -11.89 -18.93
N GLY A 24 10.86 -11.97 -19.12
CA GLY A 24 10.24 -12.89 -20.08
C GLY A 24 9.98 -14.29 -19.56
N GLU A 25 10.40 -14.62 -18.35
CA GLU A 25 10.23 -15.94 -17.73
C GLU A 25 9.18 -15.93 -16.62
N LYS A 26 8.45 -17.02 -16.47
CA LYS A 26 7.52 -17.22 -15.35
C LYS A 26 8.31 -17.64 -14.12
N ILE A 27 8.09 -16.95 -13.01
CA ILE A 27 8.73 -17.23 -11.72
C ILE A 27 7.80 -18.08 -10.87
N GLU A 28 8.15 -19.35 -10.68
CA GLU A 28 7.29 -20.29 -9.94
C GLU A 28 7.29 -20.04 -8.43
N ASN A 29 8.44 -19.79 -7.82
CA ASN A 29 8.56 -19.45 -6.40
C ASN A 29 8.99 -17.98 -6.26
N TRP A 30 8.08 -17.06 -6.57
CA TRP A 30 8.38 -15.63 -6.55
C TRP A 30 8.66 -15.09 -5.14
N VAL A 31 8.07 -15.68 -4.10
CA VAL A 31 8.25 -15.22 -2.70
C VAL A 31 9.71 -15.38 -2.24
N ASP A 32 10.40 -16.41 -2.69
CA ASP A 32 11.81 -16.66 -2.33
C ASP A 32 12.79 -16.28 -3.43
N HIS A 33 12.31 -15.70 -4.52
CA HIS A 33 13.17 -15.28 -5.62
C HIS A 33 14.14 -14.18 -5.14
N PRO A 34 15.46 -14.31 -5.40
CA PRO A 34 16.49 -13.42 -4.81
C PRO A 34 16.32 -11.95 -5.15
N MET A 35 15.70 -11.60 -6.28
CA MET A 35 15.43 -10.20 -6.66
C MET A 35 14.13 -9.67 -6.04
N ILE A 36 13.19 -10.51 -5.65
CA ILE A 36 11.89 -10.13 -5.07
C ILE A 36 11.95 -10.15 -3.54
N ARG A 37 12.62 -11.14 -2.97
CA ARG A 37 12.70 -11.35 -1.53
C ARG A 37 13.13 -10.12 -0.72
N PRO A 38 14.07 -9.27 -1.16
CA PRO A 38 14.42 -8.04 -0.44
C PRO A 38 13.24 -7.11 -0.22
N SER A 39 12.38 -6.91 -1.23
CA SER A 39 11.17 -6.09 -1.10
C SER A 39 10.17 -6.68 -0.10
N ILE A 40 9.99 -8.00 -0.15
CA ILE A 40 9.14 -8.72 0.83
C ILE A 40 9.68 -8.53 2.25
N ASN A 41 11.00 -8.63 2.45
CA ASN A 41 11.63 -8.42 3.75
C ASN A 41 11.44 -6.99 4.27
N CYS A 42 11.46 -5.99 3.39
CA CYS A 42 11.18 -4.59 3.78
C CYS A 42 9.74 -4.44 4.31
N VAL A 43 8.76 -5.07 3.68
CA VAL A 43 7.37 -5.09 4.18
C VAL A 43 7.27 -5.90 5.47
N ALA A 44 7.91 -7.07 5.55
CA ALA A 44 7.94 -7.91 6.76
C ALA A 44 8.52 -7.16 7.97
N MET A 45 9.50 -6.26 7.76
CA MET A 45 10.04 -5.39 8.82
C MET A 45 8.96 -4.49 9.43
N THR A 46 7.96 -4.04 8.66
CA THR A 46 6.87 -3.22 9.19
C THR A 46 6.02 -3.99 10.21
N TYR A 47 5.86 -5.28 10.02
CA TYR A 47 5.18 -6.17 10.97
C TYR A 47 6.05 -6.49 12.18
N ALA A 48 7.35 -6.74 11.96
CA ALA A 48 8.30 -7.00 13.05
C ALA A 48 8.34 -5.84 14.05
N LEU A 49 8.49 -4.61 13.56
CA LEU A 49 8.57 -3.43 14.41
C LEU A 49 7.23 -3.12 15.11
N ALA A 50 6.09 -3.50 14.54
CA ALA A 50 4.79 -3.33 15.19
C ALA A 50 4.59 -4.27 16.40
N GLN A 51 5.38 -5.33 16.51
CA GLN A 51 5.38 -6.27 17.62
C GLN A 51 6.54 -6.06 18.61
N ASP A 52 7.49 -5.19 18.25
CA ASP A 52 8.59 -4.85 19.14
C ASP A 52 8.12 -3.81 20.17
N PRO A 53 8.17 -4.12 21.48
CA PRO A 53 7.75 -3.18 22.52
C PRO A 53 8.44 -1.81 22.46
N GLN A 54 9.65 -1.74 21.94
CA GLN A 54 10.39 -0.48 21.78
C GLN A 54 9.74 0.45 20.76
N TYR A 55 9.08 -0.11 19.75
CA TYR A 55 8.52 0.64 18.61
C TYR A 55 6.99 0.56 18.52
N GLU A 56 6.36 -0.22 19.38
CA GLU A 56 4.92 -0.48 19.33
C GLU A 56 4.09 0.79 19.29
N GLU A 57 4.36 1.76 20.17
CA GLU A 57 3.62 3.03 20.18
C GLU A 57 3.72 3.79 18.86
N LEU A 58 4.89 3.72 18.19
CA LEU A 58 5.12 4.37 16.92
C LEU A 58 4.50 3.62 15.76
N MET A 59 4.54 2.28 15.80
CA MET A 59 4.12 1.42 14.70
C MET A 59 2.64 1.05 14.73
N THR A 60 1.95 1.27 15.85
CA THR A 60 0.54 0.92 16.01
C THR A 60 -0.32 2.15 16.33
N ALA A 61 -1.62 2.00 16.19
CA ALA A 61 -2.63 2.98 16.56
C ALA A 61 -3.92 2.27 16.97
N THR A 62 -4.87 3.01 17.53
CA THR A 62 -6.23 2.52 17.76
C THR A 62 -7.12 2.92 16.59
N SER A 63 -7.83 1.97 16.01
CA SER A 63 -8.78 2.25 14.93
C SER A 63 -9.97 3.07 15.42
N ILE A 64 -10.31 4.12 14.71
CA ILE A 64 -11.54 4.90 14.97
C ILE A 64 -12.80 4.18 14.49
N LEU A 65 -12.65 3.15 13.64
CA LEU A 65 -13.77 2.38 13.11
C LEU A 65 -14.16 1.20 14.01
N THR A 66 -13.17 0.55 14.63
CA THR A 66 -13.38 -0.70 15.38
C THR A 66 -13.00 -0.61 16.86
N GLY A 67 -12.24 0.41 17.26
CA GLY A 67 -11.66 0.51 18.61
C GLY A 67 -10.49 -0.45 18.88
N HIS A 68 -10.12 -1.29 17.90
CA HIS A 68 -9.04 -2.25 18.06
C HIS A 68 -7.67 -1.64 17.78
N LYS A 69 -6.63 -2.26 18.35
CA LYS A 69 -5.24 -1.96 18.00
C LYS A 69 -4.95 -2.46 16.59
N ILE A 70 -4.42 -1.58 15.77
CA ILE A 70 -4.10 -1.80 14.36
C ILE A 70 -2.68 -1.39 14.04
N ASN A 71 -2.14 -1.86 12.93
CA ASN A 71 -0.91 -1.34 12.35
C ASN A 71 -1.13 0.09 11.88
N ARG A 72 -0.21 1.03 12.21
CA ARG A 72 -0.37 2.45 11.89
C ARG A 72 -0.50 2.73 10.39
N PHE A 73 -0.06 1.85 9.53
CA PHE A 73 -0.25 2.00 8.09
C PHE A 73 -1.73 2.00 7.63
N THR A 74 -2.64 1.52 8.47
CA THR A 74 -4.09 1.52 8.18
C THR A 74 -4.87 2.52 9.02
N HIS A 75 -4.15 3.42 9.75
CA HIS A 75 -4.76 4.41 10.62
C HIS A 75 -5.27 5.63 9.85
N LEU A 76 -6.47 6.06 10.20
CA LEU A 76 -7.02 7.34 9.76
C LEU A 76 -6.56 8.44 10.74
N HIS A 77 -5.81 9.40 10.25
CA HIS A 77 -5.21 10.44 11.09
C HIS A 77 -6.29 11.34 11.70
N GLN A 78 -6.22 11.55 13.01
CA GLN A 78 -7.17 12.35 13.77
C GLN A 78 -6.55 13.63 14.33
N SER A 79 -5.22 13.74 14.28
CA SER A 79 -4.50 14.84 14.92
C SER A 79 -3.17 15.15 14.21
N ALA A 80 -2.61 16.32 14.52
CA ALA A 80 -1.26 16.65 14.09
C ALA A 80 -0.21 15.68 14.67
N ASP A 81 -0.43 15.10 15.85
CA ASP A 81 0.46 14.10 16.45
C ASP A 81 0.50 12.82 15.62
N ASP A 82 -0.61 12.40 15.02
CA ASP A 82 -0.62 11.26 14.09
C ASP A 82 0.27 11.50 12.87
N LEU A 83 0.26 12.72 12.34
CA LEU A 83 1.14 13.09 11.22
C LEU A 83 2.62 13.09 11.65
N VAL A 84 2.93 13.59 12.85
CA VAL A 84 4.29 13.53 13.39
C VAL A 84 4.74 12.09 13.60
N LYS A 85 3.89 11.23 14.17
CA LYS A 85 4.17 9.81 14.34
C LYS A 85 4.35 9.10 13.00
N LYS A 86 3.53 9.42 12.00
CA LYS A 86 3.69 8.94 10.62
C LYS A 86 5.10 9.21 10.09
N VAL A 87 5.56 10.46 10.16
CA VAL A 87 6.88 10.86 9.66
C VAL A 87 8.00 10.14 10.41
N LYS A 88 7.90 10.07 11.75
CA LYS A 88 8.89 9.35 12.58
C LYS A 88 8.92 7.85 12.23
N MET A 89 7.77 7.21 12.06
CA MET A 89 7.65 5.81 11.63
C MET A 89 8.30 5.56 10.27
N GLN A 90 8.02 6.40 9.28
CA GLN A 90 8.60 6.27 7.94
C GLN A 90 10.13 6.44 7.97
N ARG A 91 10.65 7.40 8.75
CA ARG A 91 12.10 7.56 8.94
C ARG A 91 12.75 6.36 9.61
N LEU A 92 12.14 5.82 10.66
CA LEU A 92 12.62 4.60 11.31
C LEU A 92 12.68 3.44 10.32
N LEU A 93 11.63 3.22 9.56
CA LEU A 93 11.59 2.15 8.57
C LEU A 93 12.64 2.34 7.47
N GLY A 94 12.79 3.55 6.94
CA GLY A 94 13.86 3.85 5.97
C GLY A 94 15.25 3.54 6.53
N GLN A 95 15.52 3.83 7.80
CA GLN A 95 16.78 3.50 8.45
C GLN A 95 16.97 1.99 8.65
N LYS A 96 15.89 1.26 8.97
CA LYS A 96 15.94 -0.19 9.22
C LYS A 96 16.00 -1.04 7.95
N THR A 97 15.37 -0.58 6.87
CA THR A 97 15.29 -1.33 5.62
C THR A 97 16.30 -0.86 4.56
N ALA A 98 16.85 0.34 4.70
CA ALA A 98 17.66 1.03 3.69
C ALA A 98 16.98 1.07 2.29
N SER A 99 15.66 0.93 2.24
CA SER A 99 14.87 0.83 1.01
C SER A 99 13.42 1.24 1.24
N CYS A 100 12.61 1.17 0.18
CA CYS A 100 11.17 1.38 0.26
C CYS A 100 10.48 0.19 0.94
N PHE A 101 9.65 0.47 1.93
CA PHE A 101 8.86 -0.52 2.68
C PHE A 101 7.45 -0.72 2.11
N GLN A 102 7.16 -0.18 0.93
CA GLN A 102 5.99 -0.47 0.08
C GLN A 102 4.59 -0.15 0.66
N ARG A 103 4.47 0.46 1.82
CA ARG A 103 3.17 0.71 2.49
C ARG A 103 2.79 2.18 2.64
N CYS A 104 3.69 3.11 2.29
CA CYS A 104 3.48 4.55 2.51
C CYS A 104 2.34 5.11 1.66
N VAL A 105 2.25 4.72 0.40
CA VAL A 105 1.21 5.17 -0.53
C VAL A 105 -0.17 4.69 -0.09
N GLY A 106 -0.30 3.44 0.34
CA GLY A 106 -1.56 2.89 0.85
C GLY A 106 -2.11 3.69 2.05
N MET A 107 -1.24 4.06 3.00
CA MET A 107 -1.63 4.88 4.14
C MET A 107 -2.16 6.27 3.73
N ASP A 108 -1.47 6.93 2.79
CA ASP A 108 -1.89 8.24 2.31
C ASP A 108 -3.20 8.14 1.50
N ALA A 109 -3.33 7.09 0.69
CA ALA A 109 -4.56 6.82 -0.06
C ALA A 109 -5.76 6.60 0.86
N PHE A 110 -5.62 5.84 1.96
CA PHE A 110 -6.72 5.64 2.91
C PHE A 110 -7.23 6.96 3.49
N ASN A 111 -6.33 7.85 3.88
CA ASN A 111 -6.70 9.14 4.45
C ASN A 111 -7.37 10.06 3.40
N ALA A 112 -6.83 10.09 2.18
CA ALA A 112 -7.40 10.87 1.08
C ALA A 112 -8.78 10.34 0.66
N VAL A 113 -8.92 9.03 0.47
CA VAL A 113 -10.19 8.40 0.05
C VAL A 113 -11.26 8.54 1.13
N TYR A 114 -10.89 8.44 2.41
CA TYR A 114 -11.83 8.63 3.52
C TYR A 114 -12.49 10.02 3.48
N SER A 115 -11.70 11.08 3.33
CA SER A 115 -12.22 12.45 3.25
C SER A 115 -13.00 12.69 1.97
N THR A 116 -12.44 12.31 0.82
CA THR A 116 -13.04 12.56 -0.49
C THR A 116 -14.37 11.81 -0.65
N THR A 117 -14.47 10.57 -0.21
CA THR A 117 -15.72 9.82 -0.32
C THR A 117 -16.81 10.38 0.55
N TYR A 118 -16.47 10.91 1.74
CA TYR A 118 -17.42 11.62 2.60
C TYR A 118 -17.99 12.85 1.89
N GLU A 119 -17.13 13.71 1.34
CA GLU A 119 -17.53 14.91 0.62
C GLU A 119 -18.39 14.59 -0.62
N ILE A 120 -18.06 13.51 -1.34
CA ILE A 120 -18.82 13.05 -2.51
C ILE A 120 -20.22 12.58 -2.10
N ASP A 121 -20.32 11.78 -1.04
CA ASP A 121 -21.60 11.26 -0.56
C ASP A 121 -22.52 12.41 -0.10
N GLU A 122 -21.99 13.39 0.65
CA GLU A 122 -22.73 14.59 1.05
C GLU A 122 -23.25 15.40 -0.16
N LYS A 123 -22.44 15.50 -1.21
CA LYS A 123 -22.77 16.31 -2.38
C LYS A 123 -23.71 15.62 -3.36
N TYR A 124 -23.56 14.32 -3.55
CA TYR A 124 -24.22 13.57 -4.62
C TYR A 124 -25.17 12.47 -4.14
N GLY A 125 -25.30 12.25 -2.82
CA GLY A 125 -26.13 11.20 -2.23
C GLY A 125 -25.69 9.80 -2.60
N THR A 126 -24.39 9.57 -2.75
CA THR A 126 -23.80 8.25 -3.05
C THR A 126 -23.51 7.47 -1.75
N HIS A 127 -22.93 6.28 -1.87
CA HIS A 127 -22.61 5.41 -0.72
C HIS A 127 -21.14 4.96 -0.73
N TYR A 128 -20.24 5.75 -1.32
CA TYR A 128 -18.82 5.40 -1.42
C TYR A 128 -18.13 5.38 -0.06
N HIS A 129 -18.48 6.31 0.81
CA HIS A 129 -17.87 6.41 2.15
C HIS A 129 -18.17 5.18 3.02
N GLU A 130 -19.43 4.72 3.03
CA GLU A 130 -19.79 3.49 3.75
C GLU A 130 -19.09 2.25 3.17
N ASN A 131 -18.99 2.16 1.84
CA ASN A 131 -18.27 1.07 1.19
C ASN A 131 -16.77 1.11 1.52
N PHE A 132 -16.19 2.30 1.54
CA PHE A 132 -14.79 2.48 1.92
C PHE A 132 -14.54 2.10 3.38
N LYS A 133 -15.41 2.51 4.32
CA LYS A 133 -15.29 2.11 5.73
C LYS A 133 -15.34 0.59 5.90
N LYS A 134 -16.23 -0.10 5.19
CA LYS A 134 -16.28 -1.58 5.21
C LYS A 134 -14.98 -2.20 4.69
N PHE A 135 -14.45 -1.68 3.59
CA PHE A 135 -13.17 -2.13 3.04
C PHE A 135 -12.02 -1.89 4.01
N LEU A 136 -11.91 -0.67 4.57
CA LEU A 136 -10.85 -0.35 5.51
C LEU A 136 -10.94 -1.18 6.80
N THR A 137 -12.14 -1.42 7.31
CA THR A 137 -12.36 -2.33 8.45
C THR A 137 -11.83 -3.73 8.12
N TYR A 138 -12.16 -4.25 6.95
CA TYR A 138 -11.64 -5.55 6.50
C TYR A 138 -10.10 -5.58 6.43
N VAL A 139 -9.49 -4.52 5.90
CA VAL A 139 -8.03 -4.38 5.84
C VAL A 139 -7.42 -4.35 7.24
N GLN A 140 -8.01 -3.61 8.17
CA GLN A 140 -7.55 -3.49 9.55
C GLN A 140 -7.70 -4.80 10.34
N ASP A 141 -8.84 -5.46 10.20
CA ASP A 141 -9.14 -6.70 10.91
C ASP A 141 -8.26 -7.87 10.47
N ASN A 142 -7.78 -7.84 9.23
CA ASN A 142 -6.88 -8.86 8.69
C ASN A 142 -5.42 -8.38 8.63
N ASP A 143 -5.10 -7.20 9.15
CA ASP A 143 -3.77 -6.56 9.11
C ASP A 143 -3.09 -6.63 7.73
N LEU A 144 -3.86 -6.32 6.68
CA LEU A 144 -3.38 -6.44 5.31
C LEU A 144 -2.43 -5.30 4.92
N THR A 145 -1.50 -5.62 4.04
CA THR A 145 -0.72 -4.61 3.32
C THR A 145 -1.50 -4.15 2.10
N VAL A 146 -1.65 -2.84 1.96
CA VAL A 146 -2.17 -2.21 0.75
C VAL A 146 -1.09 -1.29 0.18
N ASP A 147 -0.81 -1.46 -1.09
CA ASP A 147 0.13 -0.64 -1.85
C ASP A 147 -0.60 0.12 -2.96
N GLY A 148 0.02 1.16 -3.48
CA GLY A 148 -0.49 1.93 -4.59
C GLY A 148 0.42 1.80 -5.81
N ALA A 149 -0.06 1.15 -6.86
CA ALA A 149 0.62 1.16 -8.15
C ALA A 149 0.38 2.51 -8.84
N MET A 150 1.39 3.38 -8.82
CA MET A 150 1.27 4.75 -9.32
C MET A 150 1.55 4.90 -10.80
N THR A 151 2.03 3.86 -11.44
CA THR A 151 2.44 3.92 -12.85
C THR A 151 1.64 2.94 -13.68
N ASP A 152 1.22 3.41 -14.86
CA ASP A 152 0.60 2.53 -15.82
C ASP A 152 1.59 1.48 -16.35
N PRO A 153 1.11 0.30 -16.79
CA PRO A 153 1.94 -0.67 -17.49
C PRO A 153 2.59 0.00 -18.71
N LYS A 154 3.89 -0.14 -18.89
CA LYS A 154 4.59 0.49 -20.00
C LYS A 154 4.62 -0.43 -21.20
N GLY A 155 4.20 0.09 -22.34
CA GLY A 155 4.42 -0.53 -23.64
C GLY A 155 5.89 -0.39 -24.09
N ASP A 156 6.12 -0.41 -25.39
CA ASP A 156 7.44 -0.19 -25.98
C ASP A 156 7.87 1.28 -25.78
N ARG A 157 8.80 1.51 -24.86
CA ARG A 157 9.28 2.84 -24.49
C ARG A 157 10.06 3.56 -25.62
N SER A 158 10.44 2.86 -26.68
CA SER A 158 11.07 3.46 -27.84
C SER A 158 10.06 4.14 -28.79
N LYS A 159 8.77 3.94 -28.54
CA LYS A 159 7.68 4.44 -29.38
C LYS A 159 6.82 5.45 -28.63
N SER A 160 6.26 6.40 -29.36
CA SER A 160 5.24 7.27 -28.81
C SER A 160 3.95 6.48 -28.50
N PRO A 161 3.07 7.01 -27.66
CA PRO A 161 1.79 6.36 -27.36
C PRO A 161 0.98 5.95 -28.57
N SER A 162 0.87 6.82 -29.56
CA SER A 162 0.12 6.56 -30.79
C SER A 162 0.74 5.49 -31.72
N GLN A 163 1.96 5.07 -31.45
CA GLN A 163 2.71 4.09 -32.24
C GLN A 163 2.80 2.72 -31.57
N GLN A 164 2.16 2.53 -30.42
CA GLN A 164 2.15 1.25 -29.75
C GLN A 164 1.32 0.22 -30.55
N ALA A 165 1.70 -1.05 -30.45
CA ALA A 165 0.99 -2.13 -31.13
C ALA A 165 -0.42 -2.35 -30.55
N ASP A 166 -0.60 -2.14 -29.27
CA ASP A 166 -1.88 -2.18 -28.58
C ASP A 166 -2.17 -0.81 -27.93
N PRO A 167 -3.10 -0.03 -28.51
CA PRO A 167 -3.48 1.26 -27.97
C PRO A 167 -4.08 1.21 -26.57
N CYS A 168 -4.64 0.07 -26.15
CA CYS A 168 -5.14 -0.10 -24.80
C CYS A 168 -4.01 -0.28 -23.78
N LEU A 169 -2.84 -0.67 -24.20
CA LEU A 169 -1.64 -0.79 -23.38
C LEU A 169 -0.85 0.48 -23.36
N LEU A 170 -1.39 1.51 -23.84
CA LEU A 170 -0.76 2.74 -23.90
C LEU A 170 -0.54 3.46 -22.74
N TYR A 171 -0.62 3.25 -22.03
CA TYR A 171 -0.16 3.78 -20.91
C TYR A 171 0.64 4.93 -20.79
N THR A 172 0.11 5.88 -21.29
CA THR A 172 0.13 7.23 -20.84
C THR A 172 -1.25 7.48 -20.31
N SER A 173 -1.34 7.66 -19.06
CA SER A 173 -2.53 8.17 -18.43
C SER A 173 -3.00 9.40 -19.26
N PRO A 174 -4.23 9.49 -19.66
CA PRO A 174 -4.76 10.66 -20.37
C PRO A 174 -4.88 11.88 -19.46
N SER A 175 -4.22 11.89 -18.31
CA SER A 175 -4.29 13.01 -17.40
C SER A 175 -3.45 14.18 -17.92
N PRO A 176 -3.90 15.43 -17.72
CA PRO A 176 -3.10 16.62 -18.07
C PRO A 176 -1.70 16.64 -17.43
N ARG A 177 -1.47 15.90 -16.37
CA ARG A 177 -0.17 15.77 -15.73
C ARG A 177 0.83 15.03 -16.60
N ASP A 178 0.39 14.04 -17.36
CA ASP A 178 1.27 13.24 -18.21
C ASP A 178 1.58 13.93 -19.53
N ILE A 179 0.79 14.94 -19.90
CA ILE A 179 1.00 15.76 -21.11
C ILE A 179 2.00 16.88 -20.84
N SER A 180 2.12 17.34 -19.59
CA SER A 180 3.00 18.47 -19.22
C SER A 180 4.47 18.10 -19.02
N GLY A 181 4.86 16.86 -19.21
CA GLY A 181 6.22 16.34 -19.04
C GLY A 181 6.93 15.99 -20.36
N SER A 182 6.40 16.39 -21.50
CA SER A 182 6.98 16.18 -22.83
C SER A 182 7.56 17.47 -23.40
#